data_3de71335a94432f12f32479f35ac39ad
#
_entry.id   3de71335a94432f12f32479f35ac39ad
#
_cell.length_a   1.000
_cell.length_b   1.000
_cell.length_c   1.000
_cell.angle_alpha   90.00
_cell.angle_beta   90.00
_cell.angle_gamma   90.00
#
_symmetry.space_group_name_H-M   'P 1'
#
loop_
_entity.id
_entity.type
_entity.pdbx_description
1 polymer ?
#
loop_
_entity_poly.entity_id
_entity_poly.type
_entity_poly.pdbx_seq_one_letter_code
_entity_poly.pdbx_strand_id
1 'polypeptide(L)'
;IGFFGQVQAAAALVGAQHKAGGGREHVVQRGQALGHEDGDLLEAAALDDDLQVVAAAHQQHGIDLVKLGALEKEFIVEADANSFDIDIYTNGAYHIERINESDWLSLACGETTDGKATITAECEFNEDFKRKAGIVLCSDVDSRRDTLYIKQKALIDARIAFANSSIIVPGAGGENKSVIETNVPFSDITVETEYSDPENTDWIQEIEIVDAESEERELVITLDANPAEEVPRSAAVSLSFTDGWDETVSVEFNLLQRTAKETLGRNITFEEFRQNYALNKKIEDYVIIEGIVVSNPDNRNAGENTQLTTSTIDYTVSERTLYLESKDGRYGIAILTNEVED
;
A
#
# COMPACT_ATOMS: atom_id res chain seq x y z
N ILE A 1 -13.91 28.25 -37.09
CA ILE A 1 -15.08 27.42 -37.32
C ILE A 1 -15.10 26.40 -36.19
N GLY A 2 -15.89 26.73 -35.16
CA GLY A 2 -16.01 25.90 -33.98
C GLY A 2 -16.91 24.68 -34.26
N PHE A 3 -16.42 23.52 -34.04
CA PHE A 3 -17.24 22.30 -33.99
C PHE A 3 -17.61 21.99 -32.54
N PHE A 4 -18.87 22.16 -32.21
CA PHE A 4 -19.45 21.78 -30.93
C PHE A 4 -19.75 20.26 -30.98
N GLY A 5 -18.98 19.46 -30.29
CA GLY A 5 -19.37 18.12 -29.92
C GLY A 5 -19.93 18.17 -28.51
N GLN A 6 -21.16 17.72 -28.29
CA GLN A 6 -21.70 17.54 -26.95
C GLN A 6 -20.88 16.45 -26.26
N VAL A 7 -19.99 16.85 -25.37
CA VAL A 7 -19.36 15.97 -24.40
C VAL A 7 -20.11 16.18 -23.09
N GLN A 8 -20.97 15.26 -22.69
CA GLN A 8 -21.45 15.24 -21.33
C GLN A 8 -20.29 14.71 -20.47
N ALA A 9 -19.51 15.64 -19.94
CA ALA A 9 -18.48 15.31 -18.96
C ALA A 9 -19.17 15.08 -17.62
N ALA A 10 -19.29 13.84 -17.21
CA ALA A 10 -19.59 13.52 -15.83
C ALA A 10 -18.31 13.75 -15.02
N ALA A 11 -18.14 14.95 -14.48
CA ALA A 11 -17.05 15.25 -13.59
C ALA A 11 -17.33 14.59 -12.23
N ALA A 12 -16.66 13.50 -11.93
CA ALA A 12 -16.54 13.06 -10.55
C ALA A 12 -15.59 14.04 -9.85
N LEU A 13 -16.14 14.89 -8.99
CA LEU A 13 -15.36 15.79 -8.14
C LEU A 13 -14.70 14.92 -7.06
N VAL A 14 -13.49 14.45 -7.32
CA VAL A 14 -12.64 13.91 -6.26
C VAL A 14 -12.09 15.11 -5.51
N GLY A 15 -12.50 15.26 -4.24
CA GLY A 15 -12.09 16.35 -3.39
C GLY A 15 -10.58 16.40 -3.23
N ALA A 16 -9.95 17.37 -3.85
CA ALA A 16 -8.57 17.71 -3.59
C ALA A 16 -8.46 18.29 -2.18
N GLN A 17 -7.88 17.55 -1.25
CA GLN A 17 -7.47 18.13 0.03
C GLN A 17 -6.33 19.10 -0.20
N HIS A 18 -6.64 20.38 -0.13
CA HIS A 18 -5.66 21.46 -0.06
C HIS A 18 -4.85 21.35 1.23
N LYS A 19 -3.61 20.93 1.11
CA LYS A 19 -2.60 21.19 2.14
C LYS A 19 -2.08 22.61 1.96
N ALA A 20 -2.64 23.54 2.73
CA ALA A 20 -2.14 24.90 2.84
C ALA A 20 -0.73 24.87 3.47
N GLY A 21 0.28 25.19 2.68
CA GLY A 21 1.64 25.43 3.14
C GLY A 21 1.74 26.80 3.82
N GLY A 22 1.61 26.84 5.13
CA GLY A 22 1.94 28.03 5.92
C GLY A 22 3.44 28.05 6.21
N GLY A 23 4.19 28.88 5.49
CA GLY A 23 5.55 29.22 5.83
C GLY A 23 5.60 29.95 7.18
N ARG A 24 6.36 29.42 8.11
CA ARG A 24 6.86 30.17 9.26
C ARG A 24 8.38 30.12 9.25
N GLU A 25 8.94 31.28 9.08
CA GLU A 25 10.35 31.56 9.35
C GLU A 25 10.69 31.14 10.77
N HIS A 26 11.66 30.23 10.91
CA HIS A 26 12.31 29.98 12.18
C HIS A 26 13.59 30.81 12.28
N VAL A 27 13.53 31.78 13.17
CA VAL A 27 14.66 32.53 13.68
C VAL A 27 15.62 31.55 14.37
N VAL A 28 16.85 31.52 13.86
CA VAL A 28 17.95 30.80 14.48
C VAL A 28 18.43 31.57 15.71
N GLN A 29 18.14 31.06 16.90
CA GLN A 29 18.88 31.43 18.10
C GLN A 29 20.00 30.43 18.34
N ARG A 30 21.24 30.93 18.23
CA ARG A 30 22.45 30.24 18.67
C ARG A 30 22.43 30.15 20.21
N GLY A 31 22.25 28.93 20.72
CA GLY A 31 22.55 28.55 22.09
C GLY A 31 23.80 27.68 22.12
N GLN A 32 24.76 28.10 22.95
CA GLN A 32 26.09 27.51 23.10
C GLN A 32 26.03 26.03 23.51
N ALA A 33 26.97 25.29 22.97
CA ALA A 33 27.34 23.94 23.36
C ALA A 33 27.86 23.92 24.81
N LEU A 34 27.26 23.02 25.61
CA LEU A 34 27.96 22.40 26.73
C LEU A 34 27.79 20.89 26.53
N GLY A 35 28.94 20.24 26.47
CA GLY A 35 29.06 18.82 26.20
C GLY A 35 28.37 17.93 27.24
N HIS A 36 27.78 16.88 26.73
CA HIS A 36 27.54 15.65 27.42
C HIS A 36 27.80 14.51 26.45
N GLU A 37 29.08 14.21 26.25
CA GLU A 37 29.53 12.86 25.96
C GLU A 37 29.44 12.14 27.31
N ASP A 38 28.46 11.25 27.50
CA ASP A 38 28.43 10.22 28.55
C ASP A 38 27.11 9.41 28.56
N GLY A 39 26.24 9.51 27.54
CA GLY A 39 24.96 8.81 27.51
C GLY A 39 25.01 7.33 27.05
N ASP A 40 25.91 7.00 26.12
CA ASP A 40 25.89 5.67 25.48
C ASP A 40 26.72 4.60 26.21
N LEU A 41 27.56 4.99 27.16
CA LEU A 41 28.32 4.04 27.97
C LEU A 41 27.58 3.56 29.23
N LEU A 42 26.52 4.27 29.65
CA LEU A 42 25.75 3.89 30.84
C LEU A 42 24.70 2.80 30.55
N GLU A 43 24.18 2.73 29.31
CA GLU A 43 23.20 1.68 28.96
C GLU A 43 23.85 0.30 28.79
N ALA A 44 25.03 0.26 28.20
CA ALA A 44 25.80 -0.99 28.10
C ALA A 44 26.34 -1.47 29.49
N ALA A 45 26.67 -0.54 30.37
CA ALA A 45 27.08 -0.86 31.72
C ALA A 45 25.91 -1.33 32.64
N ALA A 46 24.70 -0.82 32.41
CA ALA A 46 23.52 -1.25 33.16
C ALA A 46 23.08 -2.68 32.80
N LEU A 47 23.26 -3.12 31.56
CA LEU A 47 22.97 -4.51 31.16
C LEU A 47 23.99 -5.49 31.75
N ASP A 48 25.26 -5.08 31.85
CA ASP A 48 26.32 -5.91 32.43
C ASP A 48 26.20 -5.98 33.98
N ASP A 49 25.74 -4.89 34.60
CA ASP A 49 25.49 -4.85 36.05
C ASP A 49 24.29 -5.70 36.46
N ASP A 50 23.21 -5.74 35.68
CA ASP A 50 22.06 -6.61 35.93
C ASP A 50 22.44 -8.10 35.79
N LEU A 51 23.29 -8.46 34.86
CA LEU A 51 23.84 -9.81 34.73
C LEU A 51 24.79 -10.15 35.87
N GLN A 52 25.59 -9.19 36.34
CA GLN A 52 26.48 -9.40 37.48
C GLN A 52 25.73 -9.43 38.81
N VAL A 53 24.71 -8.61 38.99
CA VAL A 53 23.84 -8.61 40.19
C VAL A 53 23.09 -9.94 40.29
N VAL A 54 22.57 -10.47 39.18
CA VAL A 54 21.92 -11.77 39.15
C VAL A 54 22.93 -12.89 39.47
N ALA A 55 24.15 -12.82 38.94
CA ALA A 55 25.21 -13.79 39.26
C ALA A 55 25.68 -13.71 40.73
N ALA A 56 25.78 -12.49 41.28
CA ALA A 56 26.17 -12.28 42.67
C ALA A 56 25.08 -12.72 43.67
N ALA A 57 23.82 -12.49 43.37
CA ALA A 57 22.69 -12.96 44.18
C ALA A 57 22.62 -14.49 44.23
N HIS A 58 23.06 -15.17 43.16
CA HIS A 58 23.14 -16.61 43.09
C HIS A 58 24.14 -17.25 44.02
N GLN A 59 25.30 -16.63 44.23
CA GLN A 59 26.33 -17.16 45.08
C GLN A 59 25.93 -17.08 46.57
N GLN A 60 24.99 -16.21 46.96
CA GLN A 60 24.57 -16.04 48.33
C GLN A 60 23.43 -16.98 48.79
N HIS A 61 22.68 -17.59 47.91
CA HIS A 61 21.44 -18.32 48.27
C HIS A 61 21.39 -19.78 47.82
N GLY A 62 22.40 -20.27 47.08
CA GLY A 62 22.45 -21.70 46.66
C GLY A 62 21.29 -22.14 45.76
N ILE A 63 20.60 -21.20 45.15
CA ILE A 63 19.53 -21.46 44.17
C ILE A 63 20.14 -21.34 42.79
N ASP A 64 20.39 -22.46 42.14
CA ASP A 64 20.75 -22.49 40.70
C ASP A 64 19.52 -22.09 39.89
N LEU A 65 19.43 -20.78 39.55
CA LEU A 65 18.39 -20.35 38.61
C LEU A 65 18.68 -20.94 37.22
N VAL A 66 17.70 -21.58 36.66
CA VAL A 66 17.77 -22.05 35.26
C VAL A 66 17.97 -20.83 34.37
N LYS A 67 18.97 -20.90 33.50
CA LYS A 67 19.21 -19.93 32.45
C LYS A 67 18.73 -20.54 31.15
N LEU A 68 18.02 -19.79 30.34
CA LEU A 68 17.63 -20.19 28.99
C LEU A 68 17.40 -18.94 28.16
N GLY A 69 18.10 -18.81 27.04
CA GLY A 69 17.87 -17.72 26.10
C GLY A 69 18.98 -17.52 25.10
N ALA A 70 18.70 -16.74 24.07
CA ALA A 70 19.67 -16.22 23.13
C ALA A 70 19.84 -14.71 23.32
N LEU A 71 21.01 -14.17 22.98
CA LEU A 71 21.27 -12.73 23.02
C LEU A 71 20.50 -12.00 21.90
N GLU A 72 20.55 -12.56 20.71
CA GLU A 72 19.80 -12.04 19.57
C GLU A 72 18.43 -12.69 19.51
N LYS A 73 17.43 -11.88 19.23
CA LYS A 73 16.02 -12.31 19.15
C LYS A 73 15.50 -12.37 17.73
N GLU A 74 16.17 -11.72 16.80
CA GLU A 74 15.83 -11.71 15.39
C GLU A 74 17.06 -11.99 14.54
N PHE A 75 16.92 -12.93 13.62
CA PHE A 75 17.96 -13.33 12.68
C PHE A 75 17.46 -13.07 11.27
N ILE A 76 18.11 -12.13 10.58
CA ILE A 76 17.74 -11.75 9.22
C ILE A 76 18.71 -12.45 8.26
N VAL A 77 18.17 -13.23 7.35
CA VAL A 77 18.93 -13.96 6.32
C VAL A 77 18.48 -13.55 4.92
N GLU A 78 19.38 -13.73 3.95
CA GLU A 78 19.08 -13.47 2.55
C GLU A 78 18.07 -14.50 1.98
N ALA A 79 17.58 -14.25 0.76
CA ALA A 79 16.65 -15.17 0.09
C ALA A 79 17.29 -16.52 -0.26
N ASP A 80 18.61 -16.54 -0.50
CA ASP A 80 19.35 -17.75 -0.82
C ASP A 80 19.27 -18.78 0.32
N ALA A 81 19.42 -20.05 -0.02
CA ALA A 81 19.58 -21.11 0.97
C ALA A 81 20.78 -20.79 1.89
N ASN A 82 20.56 -20.87 3.18
CA ASN A 82 21.50 -20.39 4.17
C ASN A 82 21.56 -21.33 5.37
N SER A 83 22.73 -21.41 6.01
CA SER A 83 22.93 -22.11 7.27
C SER A 83 23.71 -21.21 8.22
N PHE A 84 23.23 -21.09 9.45
CA PHE A 84 23.85 -20.26 10.47
C PHE A 84 23.62 -20.84 11.87
N ASP A 85 24.45 -20.43 12.80
CA ASP A 85 24.40 -20.89 14.18
C ASP A 85 23.78 -19.84 15.09
N ILE A 86 22.93 -20.30 16.01
CA ILE A 86 22.30 -19.50 17.06
C ILE A 86 22.86 -19.95 18.40
N ASP A 87 23.56 -19.06 19.09
CA ASP A 87 24.10 -19.32 20.40
C ASP A 87 23.03 -19.23 21.48
N ILE A 88 22.85 -20.32 22.21
CA ILE A 88 21.91 -20.43 23.33
C ILE A 88 22.69 -20.53 24.63
N TYR A 89 22.31 -19.74 25.60
CA TYR A 89 22.81 -19.79 26.96
C TYR A 89 21.84 -20.57 27.83
N THR A 90 22.27 -21.74 28.32
CA THR A 90 21.42 -22.61 29.13
C THR A 90 22.26 -23.42 30.10
N ASN A 91 21.74 -23.60 31.32
CA ASN A 91 22.30 -24.52 32.31
C ASN A 91 21.37 -25.69 32.62
N GLY A 92 20.33 -25.88 31.84
CA GLY A 92 19.36 -26.98 31.96
C GLY A 92 18.98 -27.55 30.60
N ALA A 93 18.28 -28.67 30.63
CA ALA A 93 17.69 -29.24 29.42
C ALA A 93 16.58 -28.31 28.86
N TYR A 94 16.47 -28.27 27.53
CA TYR A 94 15.48 -27.50 26.83
C TYR A 94 15.06 -28.20 25.53
N HIS A 95 13.89 -27.81 25.03
CA HIS A 95 13.42 -28.20 23.71
C HIS A 95 12.92 -26.95 22.93
N ILE A 96 12.67 -27.12 21.63
CA ILE A 96 12.21 -26.08 20.75
C ILE A 96 10.76 -26.35 20.35
N GLU A 97 9.89 -25.36 20.52
CA GLU A 97 8.56 -25.35 19.93
C GLU A 97 8.52 -24.37 18.77
N ARG A 98 7.72 -24.64 17.74
CA ARG A 98 7.46 -23.69 16.64
C ARG A 98 6.18 -22.91 16.90
N ILE A 99 6.20 -21.59 16.61
CA ILE A 99 5.00 -20.74 16.73
C ILE A 99 4.11 -20.94 15.51
N ASN A 100 4.72 -21.12 14.34
CA ASN A 100 4.01 -21.28 13.06
C ASN A 100 4.66 -22.41 12.25
N GLU A 101 3.91 -22.95 11.32
CA GLU A 101 4.44 -23.89 10.33
C GLU A 101 5.50 -23.18 9.49
N SER A 102 6.63 -23.82 9.33
CA SER A 102 7.79 -23.25 8.62
C SER A 102 8.66 -24.38 8.08
N ASP A 103 8.15 -25.09 7.09
CA ASP A 103 8.81 -26.26 6.48
C ASP A 103 10.16 -25.88 5.83
N TRP A 104 10.30 -24.61 5.44
CA TRP A 104 11.52 -24.06 4.87
C TRP A 104 12.68 -23.90 5.87
N LEU A 105 12.43 -24.07 7.16
CA LEU A 105 13.43 -23.94 8.23
C LEU A 105 13.63 -25.28 8.90
N SER A 106 14.85 -25.80 8.89
CA SER A 106 15.26 -26.93 9.72
C SER A 106 16.17 -26.47 10.85
N LEU A 107 16.04 -27.12 12.01
CA LEU A 107 16.77 -26.78 13.23
C LEU A 107 17.43 -28.02 13.80
N ALA A 108 18.72 -27.94 14.02
CA ALA A 108 19.50 -29.01 14.71
C ALA A 108 20.09 -28.47 16.02
N CYS A 109 19.72 -29.08 17.14
CA CYS A 109 20.26 -28.73 18.46
C CYS A 109 21.58 -29.43 18.73
N GLY A 110 22.62 -28.68 19.05
CA GLY A 110 23.87 -29.18 19.56
C GLY A 110 23.80 -29.51 21.04
N GLU A 111 24.84 -30.23 21.54
CA GLU A 111 24.96 -30.56 22.95
C GLU A 111 25.27 -29.31 23.79
N THR A 112 24.73 -29.28 25.03
CA THR A 112 25.04 -28.21 25.98
C THR A 112 26.39 -28.46 26.64
N THR A 113 27.30 -27.51 26.49
CA THR A 113 28.63 -27.56 27.10
C THR A 113 28.93 -26.22 27.78
N ASP A 114 29.33 -26.26 29.05
CA ASP A 114 29.71 -25.07 29.84
C ASP A 114 28.65 -23.93 29.83
N GLY A 115 27.38 -24.31 29.89
CA GLY A 115 26.28 -23.34 29.91
C GLY A 115 25.92 -22.72 28.57
N LYS A 116 26.39 -23.30 27.48
CA LYS A 116 26.09 -22.91 26.11
C LYS A 116 25.66 -24.09 25.26
N ALA A 117 24.76 -23.85 24.36
CA ALA A 117 24.36 -24.74 23.28
C ALA A 117 24.31 -23.97 21.98
N THR A 118 24.43 -24.66 20.87
CA THR A 118 24.27 -24.04 19.54
C THR A 118 23.09 -24.69 18.83
N ILE A 119 22.23 -23.91 18.23
CA ILE A 119 21.21 -24.39 17.31
C ILE A 119 21.67 -24.01 15.91
N THR A 120 21.91 -25.00 15.07
CA THR A 120 22.18 -24.79 13.65
C THR A 120 20.84 -24.67 12.95
N ALA A 121 20.58 -23.51 12.35
CA ALA A 121 19.40 -23.22 11.55
C ALA A 121 19.77 -23.29 10.06
N GLU A 122 19.00 -24.06 9.30
CA GLU A 122 19.14 -24.18 7.85
C GLU A 122 17.85 -23.68 7.19
N CYS A 123 17.98 -22.66 6.36
CA CYS A 123 16.87 -22.08 5.60
C CYS A 123 16.96 -22.52 4.14
N GLU A 124 15.85 -23.01 3.60
CA GLU A 124 15.73 -23.25 2.16
C GLU A 124 15.70 -21.96 1.37
N PHE A 125 16.03 -22.04 0.08
CA PHE A 125 15.88 -20.91 -0.85
C PHE A 125 14.45 -20.38 -0.83
N ASN A 126 14.32 -19.05 -0.78
CA ASN A 126 13.04 -18.37 -0.82
C ASN A 126 12.80 -17.79 -2.23
N GLU A 127 11.98 -18.47 -3.01
CA GLU A 127 11.58 -18.01 -4.34
C GLU A 127 10.48 -16.93 -4.29
N ASP A 128 9.92 -16.68 -3.10
CA ASP A 128 8.71 -15.93 -2.86
C ASP A 128 8.94 -14.67 -2.03
N PHE A 129 7.88 -14.16 -1.41
CA PHE A 129 7.90 -12.97 -0.56
C PHE A 129 8.62 -13.23 0.77
N LYS A 130 8.83 -12.15 1.54
CA LYS A 130 9.44 -12.23 2.88
C LYS A 130 8.68 -13.19 3.77
N ARG A 131 9.42 -14.03 4.49
CA ARG A 131 8.83 -15.03 5.40
C ARG A 131 9.49 -15.01 6.76
N LYS A 132 8.75 -15.40 7.79
CA LYS A 132 9.17 -15.37 9.18
C LYS A 132 8.80 -16.67 9.87
N ALA A 133 9.74 -17.25 10.59
CA ALA A 133 9.52 -18.36 11.49
C ALA A 133 9.74 -17.91 12.94
N GLY A 134 8.80 -18.25 13.80
CA GLY A 134 8.95 -18.06 15.24
C GLY A 134 9.27 -19.39 15.92
N ILE A 135 10.28 -19.39 16.78
CA ILE A 135 10.66 -20.52 17.61
C ILE A 135 10.68 -20.11 19.07
N VAL A 136 10.30 -21.02 19.93
CA VAL A 136 10.30 -20.83 21.37
C VAL A 136 11.24 -21.87 22.01
N LEU A 137 12.24 -21.38 22.71
CA LEU A 137 13.06 -22.20 23.59
C LEU A 137 12.28 -22.46 24.88
N CYS A 138 12.01 -23.69 25.19
CA CYS A 138 11.26 -24.08 26.38
C CYS A 138 12.15 -24.85 27.33
N SER A 139 12.26 -24.40 28.59
CA SER A 139 12.97 -25.13 29.63
C SER A 139 12.22 -26.41 30.00
N ASP A 140 12.93 -27.53 30.10
CA ASP A 140 12.38 -28.80 30.60
C ASP A 140 12.32 -28.85 32.13
N VAL A 141 12.92 -27.88 32.80
CA VAL A 141 13.09 -27.87 34.27
C VAL A 141 12.13 -26.93 34.96
N ASP A 142 11.79 -25.82 34.29
CA ASP A 142 10.89 -24.81 34.82
C ASP A 142 10.00 -24.18 33.70
N SER A 143 9.28 -23.13 34.02
CA SER A 143 8.36 -22.47 33.06
C SER A 143 9.02 -21.42 32.15
N ARG A 144 10.35 -21.37 32.10
CA ARG A 144 11.04 -20.36 31.28
C ARG A 144 10.90 -20.66 29.82
N ARG A 145 10.66 -19.59 29.10
CA ARG A 145 10.51 -19.58 27.63
C ARG A 145 11.24 -18.37 27.07
N ASP A 146 11.85 -18.55 25.92
CA ASP A 146 12.47 -17.47 25.17
C ASP A 146 12.10 -17.58 23.68
N THR A 147 11.67 -16.48 23.08
CA THR A 147 11.16 -16.46 21.71
C THR A 147 12.17 -15.82 20.77
N LEU A 148 12.44 -16.47 19.65
CA LEU A 148 13.32 -16.02 18.59
C LEU A 148 12.57 -16.00 17.28
N TYR A 149 12.96 -15.09 16.38
CA TYR A 149 12.41 -14.97 15.04
C TYR A 149 13.52 -15.10 14.00
N ILE A 150 13.29 -15.95 13.02
CA ILE A 150 14.13 -16.08 11.83
C ILE A 150 13.35 -15.47 10.69
N LYS A 151 13.90 -14.39 10.12
CA LYS A 151 13.31 -13.60 9.07
C LYS A 151 14.12 -13.78 7.78
N GLN A 152 13.52 -14.35 6.75
CA GLN A 152 14.17 -14.51 5.46
C GLN A 152 13.63 -13.48 4.47
N LYS A 153 14.56 -12.81 3.80
CA LYS A 153 14.25 -11.82 2.76
C LYS A 153 13.53 -12.47 1.58
N ALA A 154 12.82 -11.65 0.85
CA ALA A 154 12.19 -12.01 -0.41
C ALA A 154 13.24 -12.10 -1.54
N LEU A 155 13.02 -12.96 -2.51
CA LEU A 155 13.67 -12.87 -3.83
C LEU A 155 13.01 -11.76 -4.67
N ILE A 156 11.70 -11.62 -4.53
CA ILE A 156 10.88 -10.62 -5.22
C ILE A 156 10.07 -9.83 -4.19
N ASP A 157 9.97 -8.53 -4.37
CA ASP A 157 9.11 -7.69 -3.54
C ASP A 157 7.65 -7.82 -3.98
N ALA A 158 6.73 -7.91 -3.03
CA ALA A 158 5.30 -7.92 -3.32
C ALA A 158 4.87 -6.58 -3.93
N ARG A 159 4.03 -6.66 -4.97
CA ARG A 159 3.51 -5.50 -5.68
C ARG A 159 2.03 -5.64 -5.97
N ILE A 160 1.28 -4.60 -5.65
CA ILE A 160 -0.09 -4.40 -6.10
C ILE A 160 -0.17 -2.95 -6.59
N ALA A 161 -0.52 -2.74 -7.86
CA ALA A 161 -0.64 -1.42 -8.43
C ALA A 161 -1.84 -1.34 -9.37
N PHE A 162 -2.60 -0.28 -9.25
CA PHE A 162 -3.73 0.00 -10.10
C PHE A 162 -3.58 1.40 -10.69
N ALA A 163 -3.64 1.49 -12.02
CA ALA A 163 -3.35 2.74 -12.71
C ALA A 163 -4.43 3.81 -12.50
N ASN A 164 -5.66 3.39 -12.20
CA ASN A 164 -6.81 4.26 -12.09
C ASN A 164 -7.19 4.46 -10.62
N SER A 165 -7.48 5.69 -10.23
CA SER A 165 -8.00 6.00 -8.90
C SER A 165 -9.51 5.71 -8.77
N SER A 166 -10.18 5.45 -9.90
CA SER A 166 -11.61 5.14 -9.92
C SER A 166 -11.98 4.25 -11.11
N ILE A 167 -12.99 3.41 -10.91
CA ILE A 167 -13.65 2.62 -11.95
C ILE A 167 -15.10 3.10 -12.02
N ILE A 168 -15.56 3.46 -13.22
CA ILE A 168 -16.95 3.83 -13.46
C ILE A 168 -17.61 2.68 -14.22
N VAL A 169 -18.70 2.17 -13.68
CA VAL A 169 -19.39 0.98 -14.18
C VAL A 169 -20.86 1.28 -14.52
N PRO A 170 -21.47 0.51 -15.45
CA PRO A 170 -22.87 0.68 -15.83
C PRO A 170 -23.83 0.44 -14.66
N GLY A 171 -24.97 1.16 -14.67
CA GLY A 171 -26.07 0.91 -13.75
C GLY A 171 -26.72 -0.46 -13.92
N ALA A 172 -26.62 -1.07 -15.10
CA ALA A 172 -27.17 -2.41 -15.37
C ALA A 172 -26.53 -3.52 -14.55
N GLY A 173 -25.38 -3.26 -13.91
CA GLY A 173 -24.63 -4.28 -13.20
C GLY A 173 -23.94 -5.27 -14.14
N GLY A 174 -23.66 -6.47 -13.62
CA GLY A 174 -22.97 -7.53 -14.33
C GLY A 174 -21.45 -7.47 -14.13
N GLU A 175 -20.74 -8.19 -14.96
CA GLU A 175 -19.29 -8.34 -14.92
C GLU A 175 -18.60 -7.15 -15.58
N ASN A 176 -17.65 -6.55 -14.88
CA ASN A 176 -16.84 -5.43 -15.35
C ASN A 176 -15.37 -5.77 -15.20
N LYS A 177 -14.58 -5.49 -16.23
CA LYS A 177 -13.17 -5.87 -16.32
C LYS A 177 -12.25 -4.67 -16.37
N SER A 178 -11.13 -4.77 -15.67
CA SER A 178 -10.08 -3.77 -15.65
C SER A 178 -8.72 -4.46 -15.60
N VAL A 179 -7.64 -3.71 -15.74
CA VAL A 179 -6.27 -4.24 -15.65
C VAL A 179 -5.64 -3.78 -14.34
N ILE A 180 -5.06 -4.72 -13.61
CA ILE A 180 -4.28 -4.50 -12.40
C ILE A 180 -2.89 -5.11 -12.58
N GLU A 181 -1.88 -4.47 -12.03
CA GLU A 181 -0.52 -5.02 -11.98
C GLU A 181 -0.27 -5.63 -10.60
N THR A 182 -0.05 -6.93 -10.52
CA THR A 182 0.31 -7.61 -9.28
C THR A 182 1.06 -8.90 -9.55
N ASN A 183 2.06 -9.17 -8.71
CA ASN A 183 2.74 -10.47 -8.63
C ASN A 183 2.22 -11.33 -7.47
N VAL A 184 1.28 -10.81 -6.67
CA VAL A 184 0.69 -11.53 -5.54
C VAL A 184 -0.47 -12.40 -6.05
N PRO A 185 -0.54 -13.70 -5.70
CA PRO A 185 -1.68 -14.56 -5.99
C PRO A 185 -2.97 -13.97 -5.38
N PHE A 186 -4.09 -14.08 -6.09
CA PHE A 186 -5.35 -13.52 -5.58
C PHE A 186 -5.78 -14.15 -4.26
N SER A 187 -5.47 -15.44 -4.05
CA SER A 187 -5.73 -16.15 -2.78
C SER A 187 -5.11 -15.48 -1.56
N ASP A 188 -4.05 -14.71 -1.74
CA ASP A 188 -3.29 -14.07 -0.67
C ASP A 188 -3.63 -12.58 -0.51
N ILE A 189 -4.44 -12.04 -1.43
CA ILE A 189 -4.91 -10.66 -1.39
C ILE A 189 -6.15 -10.55 -0.51
N THR A 190 -6.09 -9.65 0.46
CA THR A 190 -7.25 -9.24 1.23
C THR A 190 -8.01 -8.15 0.48
N VAL A 191 -9.31 -8.35 0.29
CA VAL A 191 -10.21 -7.40 -0.34
C VAL A 191 -11.12 -6.79 0.71
N GLU A 192 -11.11 -5.47 0.83
CA GLU A 192 -11.99 -4.73 1.72
C GLU A 192 -12.83 -3.75 0.91
N THR A 193 -14.09 -3.58 1.29
CA THR A 193 -15.03 -2.69 0.61
C THR A 193 -15.72 -1.80 1.63
N GLU A 194 -15.66 -0.49 1.42
CA GLU A 194 -16.37 0.51 2.21
C GLU A 194 -17.41 1.21 1.34
N TYR A 195 -18.68 0.95 1.61
CA TYR A 195 -19.80 1.54 0.86
C TYR A 195 -20.05 2.98 1.33
N SER A 196 -20.21 3.91 0.38
CA SER A 196 -20.49 5.32 0.70
C SER A 196 -21.84 5.54 1.37
N ASP A 197 -22.79 4.65 1.11
CA ASP A 197 -24.11 4.63 1.75
C ASP A 197 -24.25 3.35 2.59
N PRO A 198 -24.26 3.46 3.93
CA PRO A 198 -24.35 2.31 4.80
C PRO A 198 -25.71 1.59 4.75
N GLU A 199 -26.74 2.22 4.17
CA GLU A 199 -28.06 1.60 3.97
C GLU A 199 -28.16 0.87 2.61
N ASN A 200 -27.18 1.05 1.72
CA ASN A 200 -27.13 0.46 0.38
C ASN A 200 -25.78 -0.27 0.18
N THR A 201 -25.68 -1.40 0.83
CA THR A 201 -24.51 -2.29 0.81
C THR A 201 -24.79 -3.53 -0.04
N ASP A 202 -23.82 -4.45 -0.13
CA ASP A 202 -23.95 -5.79 -0.72
C ASP A 202 -24.27 -5.83 -2.23
N TRP A 203 -24.05 -4.70 -2.93
CA TRP A 203 -24.25 -4.65 -4.38
C TRP A 203 -23.01 -5.05 -5.20
N ILE A 204 -21.85 -5.14 -4.56
CA ILE A 204 -20.65 -5.76 -5.10
C ILE A 204 -20.72 -7.23 -4.74
N GLN A 205 -20.96 -8.08 -5.74
CA GLN A 205 -21.16 -9.51 -5.54
C GLN A 205 -19.84 -10.26 -5.46
N GLU A 206 -18.87 -9.86 -6.27
CA GLU A 206 -17.58 -10.51 -6.36
C GLU A 206 -16.51 -9.55 -6.89
N ILE A 207 -15.32 -9.65 -6.34
CA ILE A 207 -14.10 -9.04 -6.85
C ILE A 207 -13.08 -10.15 -6.98
N GLU A 208 -12.54 -10.35 -8.17
CA GLU A 208 -11.58 -11.38 -8.49
C GLU A 208 -10.44 -10.81 -9.32
N ILE A 209 -9.23 -11.29 -9.09
CA ILE A 209 -8.09 -11.07 -9.99
C ILE A 209 -7.79 -12.41 -10.65
N VAL A 210 -7.91 -12.44 -11.97
CA VAL A 210 -7.63 -13.66 -12.73
C VAL A 210 -6.12 -13.87 -12.77
N ASP A 211 -5.67 -14.96 -12.13
CA ASP A 211 -4.26 -15.29 -12.08
C ASP A 211 -3.69 -15.57 -13.48
N ALA A 212 -2.53 -15.00 -13.76
CA ALA A 212 -1.81 -15.15 -15.01
C ALA A 212 -0.29 -15.22 -14.73
N GLU A 213 0.47 -15.72 -15.71
CA GLU A 213 1.94 -15.68 -15.65
C GLU A 213 2.48 -14.25 -15.75
N SER A 214 1.70 -13.32 -16.32
CA SER A 214 2.02 -11.90 -16.42
C SER A 214 1.69 -11.17 -15.11
N GLU A 215 2.46 -10.13 -14.78
CA GLU A 215 2.10 -9.20 -13.71
C GLU A 215 0.88 -8.33 -14.06
N GLU A 216 0.62 -8.09 -15.35
CA GLU A 216 -0.65 -7.50 -15.80
C GLU A 216 -1.74 -8.57 -15.77
N ARG A 217 -2.71 -8.40 -14.89
CA ARG A 217 -3.81 -9.35 -14.67
C ARG A 217 -5.17 -8.68 -14.86
N GLU A 218 -6.18 -9.47 -15.13
CA GLU A 218 -7.55 -8.99 -15.24
C GLU A 218 -8.19 -8.91 -13.85
N LEU A 219 -8.63 -7.69 -13.47
CA LEU A 219 -9.48 -7.45 -12.32
C LEU A 219 -10.94 -7.52 -12.78
N VAL A 220 -11.69 -8.46 -12.26
CA VAL A 220 -13.09 -8.69 -12.56
C VAL A 220 -13.95 -8.28 -11.36
N ILE A 221 -14.94 -7.43 -11.60
CA ILE A 221 -15.87 -6.96 -10.57
C ILE A 221 -17.28 -7.25 -11.03
N THR A 222 -17.98 -8.10 -10.30
CA THR A 222 -19.37 -8.48 -10.55
C THR A 222 -20.31 -7.70 -9.64
N LEU A 223 -21.30 -7.05 -10.22
CA LEU A 223 -22.18 -6.12 -9.54
C LEU A 223 -23.64 -6.41 -9.80
N ASP A 224 -24.48 -6.15 -8.80
CA ASP A 224 -25.92 -6.03 -8.99
C ASP A 224 -26.29 -4.78 -9.78
N ALA A 225 -27.42 -4.83 -10.46
CA ALA A 225 -27.97 -3.63 -11.09
C ALA A 225 -28.32 -2.57 -10.04
N ASN A 226 -28.02 -1.30 -10.35
CA ASN A 226 -28.48 -0.18 -9.53
C ASN A 226 -29.98 0.06 -9.82
N PRO A 227 -30.88 -0.18 -8.86
CA PRO A 227 -32.29 0.04 -9.07
C PRO A 227 -32.70 1.52 -9.10
N ALA A 228 -31.82 2.42 -8.61
CA ALA A 228 -32.10 3.83 -8.57
C ALA A 228 -32.00 4.45 -9.96
N GLU A 229 -33.02 5.21 -10.34
CA GLU A 229 -33.06 5.86 -11.66
C GLU A 229 -32.22 7.14 -11.74
N GLU A 230 -31.97 7.80 -10.61
CA GLU A 230 -31.35 9.13 -10.57
C GLU A 230 -30.17 9.22 -9.58
N VAL A 231 -29.93 8.18 -8.78
CA VAL A 231 -28.90 8.19 -7.74
C VAL A 231 -27.81 7.17 -8.07
N PRO A 232 -26.61 7.57 -8.45
CA PRO A 232 -25.45 6.67 -8.56
C PRO A 232 -25.06 6.20 -7.16
N ARG A 233 -24.32 5.08 -7.08
CA ARG A 233 -23.77 4.57 -5.82
C ARG A 233 -22.29 4.30 -5.95
N SER A 234 -21.57 4.38 -4.82
CA SER A 234 -20.13 4.21 -4.83
C SER A 234 -19.63 3.42 -3.62
N ALA A 235 -18.45 2.86 -3.77
CA ALA A 235 -17.70 2.20 -2.72
C ALA A 235 -16.21 2.44 -2.92
N ALA A 236 -15.47 2.54 -1.83
CA ALA A 236 -14.02 2.40 -1.85
C ALA A 236 -13.66 0.91 -1.77
N VAL A 237 -12.76 0.48 -2.63
CA VAL A 237 -12.25 -0.89 -2.66
C VAL A 237 -10.75 -0.83 -2.37
N SER A 238 -10.34 -1.57 -1.34
CA SER A 238 -8.93 -1.73 -0.96
C SER A 238 -8.49 -3.18 -1.21
N LEU A 239 -7.38 -3.33 -1.90
CA LEU A 239 -6.70 -4.59 -2.12
C LEU A 239 -5.37 -4.54 -1.39
N SER A 240 -5.10 -5.50 -0.52
CA SER A 240 -3.88 -5.51 0.28
C SER A 240 -3.28 -6.90 0.44
N PHE A 241 -1.98 -6.95 0.59
CA PHE A 241 -1.23 -8.14 0.93
C PHE A 241 -0.23 -7.80 2.04
N THR A 242 -0.16 -8.65 3.05
CA THR A 242 0.80 -8.52 4.16
C THR A 242 1.75 -9.71 4.12
N ASP A 243 3.03 -9.44 4.01
CA ASP A 243 4.06 -10.46 3.96
C ASP A 243 4.39 -11.05 5.36
N GLY A 244 5.29 -12.01 5.39
CA GLY A 244 5.69 -12.66 6.65
C GLY A 244 6.45 -11.75 7.63
N TRP A 245 6.84 -10.54 7.22
CA TRP A 245 7.47 -9.54 8.09
C TRP A 245 6.47 -8.50 8.61
N ASP A 246 5.19 -8.71 8.37
CA ASP A 246 4.10 -7.80 8.70
C ASP A 246 4.17 -6.46 7.90
N GLU A 247 4.87 -6.47 6.74
CA GLU A 247 4.88 -5.34 5.81
C GLU A 247 3.72 -5.48 4.83
N THR A 248 2.98 -4.38 4.64
CA THR A 248 1.77 -4.38 3.81
C THR A 248 1.96 -3.54 2.56
N VAL A 249 1.63 -4.11 1.40
CA VAL A 249 1.43 -3.39 0.16
C VAL A 249 -0.07 -3.30 -0.11
N SER A 250 -0.55 -2.14 -0.55
CA SER A 250 -1.98 -1.94 -0.81
C SER A 250 -2.23 -0.95 -1.93
N VAL A 251 -3.39 -1.08 -2.55
CA VAL A 251 -3.96 -0.10 -3.48
C VAL A 251 -5.43 0.11 -3.15
N GLU A 252 -5.90 1.34 -3.30
CA GLU A 252 -7.29 1.71 -3.12
C GLU A 252 -7.80 2.40 -4.39
N PHE A 253 -9.03 2.10 -4.78
CA PHE A 253 -9.73 2.78 -5.85
C PHE A 253 -11.22 2.96 -5.52
N ASN A 254 -11.83 3.98 -6.11
CA ASN A 254 -13.26 4.21 -5.98
C ASN A 254 -14.02 3.50 -7.10
N LEU A 255 -15.03 2.73 -6.74
CA LEU A 255 -15.97 2.14 -7.66
C LEU A 255 -17.25 2.98 -7.68
N LEU A 256 -17.58 3.56 -8.83
CA LEU A 256 -18.79 4.34 -9.04
C LEU A 256 -19.73 3.61 -9.99
N GLN A 257 -20.86 3.17 -9.50
CA GLN A 257 -21.90 2.59 -10.35
C GLN A 257 -22.95 3.65 -10.71
N ARG A 258 -23.14 3.81 -12.00
CA ARG A 258 -24.10 4.72 -12.60
C ARG A 258 -25.54 4.30 -12.32
N THR A 259 -26.47 5.19 -12.60
CA THR A 259 -27.90 4.88 -12.56
C THR A 259 -28.32 4.03 -13.77
N ALA A 260 -29.49 3.42 -13.71
CA ALA A 260 -30.02 2.61 -14.81
C ALA A 260 -30.28 3.43 -16.09
N LYS A 261 -30.45 4.74 -15.96
CA LYS A 261 -30.74 5.66 -17.08
C LYS A 261 -29.48 6.26 -17.73
N GLU A 262 -28.34 6.23 -17.03
CA GLU A 262 -27.11 6.84 -17.53
C GLU A 262 -26.40 5.92 -18.53
N THR A 263 -26.10 6.45 -19.69
CA THR A 263 -25.27 5.74 -20.70
C THR A 263 -23.82 5.84 -20.28
N LEU A 264 -23.17 4.68 -20.16
CA LEU A 264 -21.74 4.60 -19.91
C LEU A 264 -20.95 4.69 -21.21
N GLY A 265 -19.90 5.51 -21.20
CA GLY A 265 -18.98 5.61 -22.32
C GLY A 265 -17.88 4.55 -22.29
N ARG A 266 -17.22 4.38 -23.42
CA ARG A 266 -16.01 3.56 -23.54
C ARG A 266 -14.80 4.32 -23.00
N ASN A 267 -13.95 3.66 -22.23
CA ASN A 267 -12.65 4.23 -21.83
C ASN A 267 -11.77 4.44 -23.05
N ILE A 268 -11.20 5.64 -23.17
CA ILE A 268 -10.20 5.95 -24.20
C ILE A 268 -9.00 6.67 -23.57
N THR A 269 -7.84 6.47 -24.20
CA THR A 269 -6.63 7.19 -23.81
C THR A 269 -6.60 8.60 -24.39
N PHE A 270 -5.79 9.50 -23.80
CA PHE A 270 -5.50 10.82 -24.39
C PHE A 270 -4.93 10.71 -25.81
N GLU A 271 -4.11 9.69 -26.05
CA GLU A 271 -3.53 9.45 -27.39
C GLU A 271 -4.61 9.09 -28.41
N GLU A 272 -5.52 8.17 -28.07
CA GLU A 272 -6.64 7.78 -28.92
C GLU A 272 -7.56 8.97 -29.18
N PHE A 273 -7.89 9.75 -28.17
CA PHE A 273 -8.68 10.97 -28.32
C PHE A 273 -8.00 11.94 -29.28
N ARG A 274 -6.70 12.18 -29.12
CA ARG A 274 -5.92 13.06 -29.97
C ARG A 274 -5.86 12.56 -31.42
N GLN A 275 -5.69 11.26 -31.61
CA GLN A 275 -5.68 10.67 -32.95
C GLN A 275 -7.04 10.86 -33.65
N ASN A 276 -8.14 10.65 -32.95
CA ASN A 276 -9.48 10.88 -33.50
C ASN A 276 -9.71 12.35 -33.84
N TYR A 277 -9.26 13.28 -32.99
CA TYR A 277 -9.34 14.72 -33.23
C TYR A 277 -8.49 15.14 -34.45
N ALA A 278 -7.23 14.67 -34.51
CA ALA A 278 -6.32 14.97 -35.63
C ALA A 278 -6.84 14.47 -36.96
N LEU A 279 -7.62 13.39 -36.96
CA LEU A 279 -8.26 12.83 -38.15
C LEU A 279 -9.63 13.48 -38.45
N ASN A 280 -9.99 14.52 -37.70
CA ASN A 280 -11.29 15.19 -37.83
C ASN A 280 -12.50 14.24 -37.65
N LYS A 281 -12.29 13.15 -36.94
CA LYS A 281 -13.34 12.19 -36.62
C LYS A 281 -14.18 12.69 -35.48
N LYS A 282 -15.49 12.68 -35.69
CA LYS A 282 -16.43 12.90 -34.59
C LYS A 282 -16.44 11.66 -33.71
N ILE A 283 -16.35 11.87 -32.40
CA ILE A 283 -16.61 10.80 -31.45
C ILE A 283 -18.14 10.77 -31.27
N GLU A 284 -18.76 9.75 -31.84
CA GLU A 284 -20.21 9.57 -31.80
C GLU A 284 -20.69 8.83 -30.58
N ASP A 285 -19.81 7.99 -30.00
CA ASP A 285 -20.08 7.25 -28.77
C ASP A 285 -19.69 8.06 -27.54
N TYR A 286 -20.33 7.74 -26.43
CA TYR A 286 -19.89 8.25 -25.14
C TYR A 286 -18.52 7.67 -24.82
N VAL A 287 -17.61 8.52 -24.33
CA VAL A 287 -16.26 8.14 -23.95
C VAL A 287 -15.92 8.66 -22.57
N ILE A 288 -15.07 7.91 -21.87
CA ILE A 288 -14.51 8.26 -20.59
C ILE A 288 -13.02 8.50 -20.77
N ILE A 289 -12.54 9.66 -20.33
CA ILE A 289 -11.11 10.01 -20.32
C ILE A 289 -10.76 10.37 -18.88
N GLU A 290 -9.74 9.74 -18.33
CA GLU A 290 -9.21 10.03 -17.02
C GLU A 290 -7.93 10.87 -17.11
N GLY A 291 -7.84 11.94 -16.33
CA GLY A 291 -6.68 12.81 -16.30
C GLY A 291 -6.59 13.65 -15.04
N ILE A 292 -5.49 14.40 -14.92
CA ILE A 292 -5.26 15.33 -13.82
C ILE A 292 -5.87 16.69 -14.22
N VAL A 293 -6.73 17.24 -13.36
CA VAL A 293 -7.25 18.59 -13.56
C VAL A 293 -6.17 19.60 -13.23
N VAL A 294 -5.73 20.34 -14.22
CA VAL A 294 -4.67 21.37 -14.10
C VAL A 294 -5.22 22.80 -14.24
N SER A 295 -6.54 22.93 -14.23
CA SER A 295 -7.23 24.23 -14.31
C SER A 295 -7.83 24.62 -12.97
N ASN A 296 -8.01 25.93 -12.79
CA ASN A 296 -8.78 26.47 -11.68
C ASN A 296 -9.85 27.43 -12.26
N PRO A 297 -11.02 26.93 -12.63
CA PRO A 297 -12.10 27.74 -13.18
C PRO A 297 -12.59 28.83 -12.20
N ASP A 298 -12.57 28.56 -10.90
CA ASP A 298 -12.96 29.58 -9.87
C ASP A 298 -12.02 30.79 -9.88
N ASN A 299 -10.79 30.62 -10.34
CA ASN A 299 -9.82 31.69 -10.54
C ASN A 299 -9.65 32.06 -12.01
N ARG A 300 -10.67 31.84 -12.84
CA ARG A 300 -10.74 32.21 -14.25
C ARG A 300 -9.60 31.67 -15.14
N ASN A 301 -8.89 30.65 -14.70
CA ASN A 301 -7.77 30.01 -15.42
C ASN A 301 -6.65 30.94 -15.94
N ALA A 302 -6.83 32.25 -15.89
CA ALA A 302 -5.91 33.26 -16.42
C ALA A 302 -5.70 34.46 -15.47
N GLY A 303 -6.22 34.39 -14.25
CA GLY A 303 -6.33 35.56 -13.34
C GLY A 303 -4.96 36.16 -12.92
N GLU A 304 -3.87 35.42 -13.04
CA GLU A 304 -2.54 35.88 -12.64
C GLU A 304 -1.56 36.09 -13.82
N ASN A 305 -2.02 35.93 -15.06
CA ASN A 305 -1.13 36.12 -16.21
C ASN A 305 -0.94 37.60 -16.53
N THR A 306 -0.01 38.24 -15.84
CA THR A 306 0.34 39.68 -15.99
C THR A 306 0.99 40.02 -17.34
N GLN A 307 1.32 39.05 -18.18
CA GLN A 307 1.96 39.26 -19.48
C GLN A 307 0.94 39.47 -20.63
N LEU A 308 -0.34 39.20 -20.39
CA LEU A 308 -1.38 39.40 -21.39
C LEU A 308 -1.90 40.84 -21.33
N THR A 309 -1.09 41.79 -21.81
CA THR A 309 -1.46 43.22 -21.74
C THR A 309 -2.40 43.71 -22.82
N THR A 310 -2.75 42.91 -23.82
CA THR A 310 -3.51 43.39 -25.00
C THR A 310 -4.57 42.43 -25.53
N SER A 311 -4.77 41.28 -24.95
CA SER A 311 -5.76 40.32 -25.41
C SER A 311 -7.04 40.45 -24.58
N THR A 312 -8.15 40.61 -25.24
CA THR A 312 -9.46 40.39 -24.65
C THR A 312 -9.59 38.89 -24.31
N ILE A 313 -9.41 38.54 -23.05
CA ILE A 313 -9.73 37.20 -22.55
C ILE A 313 -11.24 37.13 -22.46
N ASP A 314 -11.83 36.19 -23.16
CA ASP A 314 -13.23 35.87 -22.96
C ASP A 314 -13.36 35.04 -21.66
N TYR A 315 -13.63 35.73 -20.57
CA TYR A 315 -13.76 35.11 -19.25
C TYR A 315 -14.95 34.14 -19.20
N THR A 316 -15.99 34.34 -20.00
CA THR A 316 -17.14 33.43 -20.03
C THR A 316 -16.76 32.07 -20.57
N VAL A 317 -15.81 32.00 -21.51
CA VAL A 317 -15.23 30.75 -22.00
C VAL A 317 -14.24 30.17 -21.00
N SER A 318 -13.37 31.02 -20.42
CA SER A 318 -12.33 30.58 -19.48
C SER A 318 -12.92 29.98 -18.21
N GLU A 319 -13.97 30.57 -17.66
CA GLU A 319 -14.70 30.10 -16.47
C GLU A 319 -15.35 28.71 -16.67
N ARG A 320 -15.66 28.36 -17.92
CA ARG A 320 -16.29 27.09 -18.29
C ARG A 320 -15.31 26.07 -18.87
N THR A 321 -14.03 26.40 -18.93
CA THR A 321 -13.01 25.52 -19.52
C THR A 321 -12.29 24.74 -18.44
N LEU A 322 -12.38 23.43 -18.51
CA LEU A 322 -11.60 22.51 -17.72
C LEU A 322 -10.40 22.03 -18.53
N TYR A 323 -9.20 22.13 -17.97
CA TYR A 323 -8.00 21.58 -18.57
C TYR A 323 -7.61 20.28 -17.86
N LEU A 324 -7.52 19.20 -18.64
CA LEU A 324 -7.03 17.90 -18.16
C LEU A 324 -5.68 17.59 -18.79
N GLU A 325 -4.79 17.05 -17.98
CA GLU A 325 -3.48 16.55 -18.41
C GLU A 325 -3.41 15.03 -18.18
N SER A 326 -2.76 14.30 -19.09
CA SER A 326 -2.47 12.89 -18.90
C SER A 326 -1.51 12.70 -17.71
N LYS A 327 -1.62 11.58 -16.99
CA LYS A 327 -0.79 11.29 -15.81
C LYS A 327 0.72 11.35 -16.10
N ASP A 328 1.13 11.11 -17.33
CA ASP A 328 2.52 11.17 -17.80
C ASP A 328 2.95 12.56 -18.31
N GLY A 329 2.08 13.54 -18.26
CA GLY A 329 2.34 14.92 -18.69
C GLY A 329 2.54 15.11 -20.19
N ARG A 330 2.27 14.09 -21.01
CA ARG A 330 2.52 14.16 -22.46
C ARG A 330 1.38 14.76 -23.28
N TYR A 331 0.17 14.69 -22.76
CA TYR A 331 -1.03 15.11 -23.46
C TYR A 331 -1.88 16.01 -22.57
N GLY A 332 -2.52 17.01 -23.19
CA GLY A 332 -3.50 17.85 -22.55
C GLY A 332 -4.72 18.05 -23.43
N ILE A 333 -5.89 18.17 -22.84
CA ILE A 333 -7.13 18.53 -23.50
C ILE A 333 -7.82 19.66 -22.75
N ALA A 334 -8.52 20.52 -23.51
CA ALA A 334 -9.41 21.52 -22.98
C ALA A 334 -10.85 21.07 -23.22
N ILE A 335 -11.64 21.03 -22.16
CA ILE A 335 -13.06 20.68 -22.18
C ILE A 335 -13.84 21.96 -21.90
N LEU A 336 -14.61 22.41 -22.87
CA LEU A 336 -15.54 23.51 -22.67
C LEU A 336 -16.90 22.92 -22.26
N THR A 337 -17.31 23.22 -21.04
CA THR A 337 -18.62 22.79 -20.56
C THR A 337 -19.71 23.72 -21.06
N ASN A 338 -20.90 23.19 -21.30
CA ASN A 338 -22.08 23.99 -21.53
C ASN A 338 -22.45 24.79 -20.27
N GLU A 339 -23.17 25.87 -20.43
CA GLU A 339 -23.74 26.56 -19.28
C GLU A 339 -24.58 25.58 -18.47
N VAL A 340 -24.29 25.49 -17.18
CA VAL A 340 -25.19 24.83 -16.25
C VAL A 340 -26.34 25.82 -16.06
N GLU A 341 -27.53 25.47 -16.53
CA GLU A 341 -28.74 26.21 -16.13
C GLU A 341 -28.89 26.02 -14.62
N ASP A 342 -28.90 27.12 -13.86
CA ASP A 342 -29.08 27.15 -12.40
C ASP A 342 -30.44 26.54 -11.99
#